data_01e9f0da7e49a284e932a94e2c6485e2
#
_entry.id   01e9f0da7e49a284e932a94e2c6485e2
#
_cell.length_a   1.000
_cell.length_b   1.000
_cell.length_c   1.000
_cell.angle_alpha   90.00
_cell.angle_beta   90.00
_cell.angle_gamma   90.00
#
_symmetry.space_group_name_H-M   'P 1'
#
loop_
_entity.id
_entity.type
_entity.pdbx_description
1 polymer ?
#
loop_
_entity_poly.entity_id
_entity_poly.type
_entity_poly.pdbx_seq_one_letter_code
_entity_poly.pdbx_strand_id
1 'polypeptide(L)'
;PKQLGEILFDKLKIEGGKKSKNGSWQTSVGVLEEISQSGLLISDYILNWRHFSKLKSTYSEALVEQLNKETKRIHTSYSMVGTSTGRLSSSDPNLQNIPIRTDEGKLIRTAFEAKENCYLLSMDYSQIELRLIAHIADEKSMIKAFNEDFDIHTDTAAKVFNVSSNKVS
;
A
#
# COMPACT_ATOMS: atom_id res chain seq x y z
N PRO A 1 -3.41 -20.46 -4.81
CA PRO A 1 -1.95 -20.42 -4.53
C PRO A 1 -1.29 -21.78 -4.62
N LYS A 2 -1.87 -22.85 -3.98
CA LYS A 2 -1.28 -24.19 -3.95
C LYS A 2 -1.06 -24.75 -5.35
N GLN A 3 -2.12 -24.84 -6.16
CA GLN A 3 -2.05 -25.32 -7.54
C GLN A 3 -1.07 -24.52 -8.40
N LEU A 4 -0.99 -23.21 -8.21
CA LEU A 4 -0.03 -22.37 -8.91
C LEU A 4 1.41 -22.75 -8.55
N GLY A 5 1.70 -22.99 -7.27
CA GLY A 5 3.01 -23.45 -6.83
C GLY A 5 3.38 -24.82 -7.43
N GLU A 6 2.45 -25.75 -7.44
CA GLU A 6 2.65 -27.07 -8.08
C GLU A 6 2.93 -26.94 -9.60
N ILE A 7 2.24 -26.02 -10.28
CA ILE A 7 2.48 -25.78 -11.72
C ILE A 7 3.87 -25.15 -11.93
N LEU A 8 4.20 -24.10 -11.21
CA LEU A 8 5.46 -23.37 -11.40
C LEU A 8 6.67 -24.24 -11.05
N PHE A 9 6.64 -24.90 -9.89
CA PHE A 9 7.83 -25.54 -9.33
C PHE A 9 7.90 -27.05 -9.55
N ASP A 10 6.75 -27.76 -9.58
CA ASP A 10 6.76 -29.20 -9.77
C ASP A 10 6.64 -29.58 -11.25
N LYS A 11 5.79 -28.88 -12.04
CA LYS A 11 5.60 -29.18 -13.47
C LYS A 11 6.59 -28.44 -14.36
N LEU A 12 6.68 -27.11 -14.22
CA LEU A 12 7.53 -26.27 -15.06
C LEU A 12 8.98 -26.25 -14.59
N LYS A 13 9.28 -26.79 -13.39
CA LYS A 13 10.62 -26.87 -12.81
C LYS A 13 11.35 -25.52 -12.73
N ILE A 14 10.58 -24.43 -12.49
CA ILE A 14 11.16 -23.10 -12.34
C ILE A 14 12.01 -23.06 -11.08
N GLU A 15 13.24 -22.56 -11.20
CA GLU A 15 14.16 -22.38 -10.07
C GLU A 15 13.74 -21.21 -9.17
N GLY A 16 14.23 -21.17 -7.93
CA GLY A 16 13.91 -20.10 -6.96
C GLY A 16 12.67 -20.37 -6.10
N GLY A 17 12.01 -21.51 -6.27
CA GLY A 17 10.86 -21.88 -5.45
C GLY A 17 11.22 -22.05 -3.97
N LYS A 18 10.42 -21.45 -3.07
CA LYS A 18 10.55 -21.56 -1.62
C LYS A 18 9.36 -22.33 -1.05
N LYS A 19 9.59 -23.26 -0.13
CA LYS A 19 8.51 -23.96 0.59
C LYS A 19 8.22 -23.30 1.92
N SER A 20 6.94 -23.26 2.29
CA SER A 20 6.49 -22.85 3.62
C SER A 20 6.82 -23.92 4.66
N LYS A 21 6.66 -23.59 5.94
CA LYS A 21 6.83 -24.56 7.05
C LYS A 21 5.93 -25.80 6.89
N ASN A 22 4.80 -25.67 6.19
CA ASN A 22 3.84 -26.76 5.93
C ASN A 22 4.15 -27.54 4.63
N GLY A 23 5.33 -27.35 4.04
CA GLY A 23 5.76 -28.05 2.83
C GLY A 23 5.11 -27.55 1.51
N SER A 24 4.19 -26.60 1.56
CA SER A 24 3.55 -26.02 0.37
C SER A 24 4.45 -24.96 -0.29
N TRP A 25 4.43 -24.92 -1.62
CA TRP A 25 5.15 -23.89 -2.36
C TRP A 25 4.61 -22.48 -2.04
N GLN A 26 5.53 -21.56 -1.83
CA GLN A 26 5.20 -20.15 -1.66
C GLN A 26 5.09 -19.50 -3.04
N THR A 27 4.00 -18.73 -3.23
CA THR A 27 3.77 -17.93 -4.43
C THR A 27 3.46 -16.48 -4.01
N SER A 28 4.14 -15.99 -2.97
CA SER A 28 4.05 -14.59 -2.52
C SER A 28 4.58 -13.65 -3.59
N VAL A 29 4.26 -12.36 -3.46
CA VAL A 29 4.74 -11.33 -4.39
C VAL A 29 6.26 -11.37 -4.48
N GLY A 30 6.98 -11.36 -3.34
CA GLY A 30 8.45 -11.38 -3.34
C GLY A 30 9.06 -12.59 -4.06
N VAL A 31 8.47 -13.80 -3.91
CA VAL A 31 8.95 -14.99 -4.63
C VAL A 31 8.73 -14.85 -6.15
N LEU A 32 7.59 -14.31 -6.56
CA LEU A 32 7.30 -14.10 -7.99
C LEU A 32 8.15 -12.97 -8.58
N GLU A 33 8.48 -11.93 -7.82
CA GLU A 33 9.38 -10.86 -8.23
C GLU A 33 10.82 -11.38 -8.41
N GLU A 34 11.32 -12.22 -7.50
CA GLU A 34 12.63 -12.88 -7.65
C GLU A 34 12.68 -13.71 -8.95
N ILE A 35 11.60 -14.45 -9.26
CA ILE A 35 11.50 -15.23 -10.51
C ILE A 35 11.40 -14.31 -11.74
N SER A 36 10.68 -13.20 -11.64
CA SER A 36 10.59 -12.20 -12.70
C SER A 36 11.98 -11.61 -13.05
N GLN A 37 12.78 -11.29 -12.03
CA GLN A 37 14.15 -10.81 -12.23
C GLN A 37 15.06 -11.80 -12.98
N SER A 38 14.74 -13.10 -12.94
CA SER A 38 15.43 -14.10 -13.76
C SER A 38 14.98 -14.15 -15.24
N GLY A 39 14.08 -13.26 -15.65
CA GLY A 39 13.62 -13.10 -17.03
C GLY A 39 12.43 -13.99 -17.43
N LEU A 40 11.76 -14.61 -16.47
CA LEU A 40 10.60 -15.46 -16.73
C LEU A 40 9.30 -14.65 -16.77
N LEU A 41 8.83 -14.32 -17.94
CA LEU A 41 7.62 -13.50 -18.19
C LEU A 41 6.34 -14.02 -17.51
N ILE A 42 6.25 -15.33 -17.25
CA ILE A 42 5.07 -15.91 -16.59
C ILE A 42 4.83 -15.28 -15.20
N SER A 43 5.90 -14.92 -14.49
CA SER A 43 5.80 -14.27 -13.16
C SER A 43 5.16 -12.89 -13.25
N ASP A 44 5.55 -12.12 -14.27
CA ASP A 44 4.99 -10.79 -14.51
C ASP A 44 3.50 -10.87 -14.83
N TYR A 45 3.11 -11.80 -15.68
CA TYR A 45 1.69 -12.01 -15.99
C TYR A 45 0.88 -12.41 -14.76
N ILE A 46 1.44 -13.25 -13.88
CA ILE A 46 0.76 -13.65 -12.64
C ILE A 46 0.65 -12.47 -11.67
N LEU A 47 1.71 -11.67 -11.53
CA LEU A 47 1.71 -10.46 -10.69
C LEU A 47 0.68 -9.45 -11.19
N ASN A 48 0.68 -9.16 -12.48
CA ASN A 48 -0.28 -8.27 -13.12
C ASN A 48 -1.72 -8.79 -12.98
N TRP A 49 -1.95 -10.07 -13.25
CA TRP A 49 -3.27 -10.67 -13.07
C TRP A 49 -3.76 -10.54 -11.62
N ARG A 50 -2.90 -10.79 -10.64
CA ARG A 50 -3.25 -10.63 -9.22
C ARG A 50 -3.56 -9.18 -8.87
N HIS A 51 -2.77 -8.24 -9.41
CA HIS A 51 -3.00 -6.83 -9.21
C HIS A 51 -4.39 -6.42 -9.70
N PHE A 52 -4.71 -6.69 -10.96
CA PHE A 52 -6.00 -6.34 -11.54
C PHE A 52 -7.16 -7.12 -10.92
N SER A 53 -6.96 -8.41 -10.60
CA SER A 53 -7.97 -9.22 -9.94
C SER A 53 -8.33 -8.66 -8.56
N LYS A 54 -7.33 -8.19 -7.80
CA LYS A 54 -7.55 -7.53 -6.50
C LYS A 54 -8.27 -6.19 -6.67
N LEU A 55 -7.87 -5.37 -7.63
CA LEU A 55 -8.55 -4.10 -7.90
C LEU A 55 -10.02 -4.33 -8.27
N LYS A 56 -10.28 -5.30 -9.13
CA LYS A 56 -11.62 -5.67 -9.55
C LYS A 56 -12.47 -6.11 -8.37
N SER A 57 -12.05 -7.13 -7.65
CA SER A 57 -12.83 -7.74 -6.57
C SER A 57 -13.00 -6.84 -5.34
N THR A 58 -12.01 -5.99 -5.04
CA THR A 58 -12.03 -5.16 -3.83
C THR A 58 -12.69 -3.79 -4.06
N TYR A 59 -12.52 -3.22 -5.24
CA TYR A 59 -12.97 -1.85 -5.50
C TYR A 59 -14.08 -1.78 -6.56
N SER A 60 -13.86 -2.22 -7.80
CA SER A 60 -14.84 -1.98 -8.86
C SER A 60 -16.13 -2.82 -8.72
N GLU A 61 -16.06 -4.01 -8.14
CA GLU A 61 -17.23 -4.85 -7.89
C GLU A 61 -17.76 -4.64 -6.46
N ALA A 62 -16.93 -4.87 -5.44
CA ALA A 62 -17.37 -4.82 -4.06
C ALA A 62 -17.90 -3.44 -3.62
N LEU A 63 -17.32 -2.32 -4.10
CA LEU A 63 -17.83 -1.00 -3.76
C LEU A 63 -19.21 -0.74 -4.38
N VAL A 64 -19.45 -1.24 -5.58
CA VAL A 64 -20.76 -1.11 -6.23
C VAL A 64 -21.82 -1.90 -5.47
N GLU A 65 -21.49 -3.11 -4.99
CA GLU A 65 -22.39 -3.91 -4.16
C GLU A 65 -22.73 -3.27 -2.81
N GLN A 66 -21.82 -2.46 -2.28
CA GLN A 66 -21.99 -1.72 -1.01
C GLN A 66 -22.77 -0.40 -1.17
N LEU A 67 -23.19 -0.07 -2.39
CA LEU A 67 -23.94 1.15 -2.65
C LEU A 67 -25.31 1.10 -1.97
N ASN A 68 -25.59 2.02 -1.08
CA ASN A 68 -26.91 2.15 -0.47
C ASN A 68 -27.93 2.59 -1.51
N LYS A 69 -29.04 1.85 -1.64
CA LYS A 69 -30.05 2.05 -2.70
C LYS A 69 -30.82 3.36 -2.54
N GLU A 70 -30.99 3.86 -1.33
CA GLU A 70 -31.72 5.08 -1.01
C GLU A 70 -30.84 6.32 -1.19
N THR A 71 -29.66 6.32 -0.55
CA THR A 71 -28.75 7.48 -0.56
C THR A 71 -27.88 7.56 -1.81
N LYS A 72 -27.77 6.46 -2.57
CA LYS A 72 -26.85 6.31 -3.72
C LYS A 72 -25.38 6.56 -3.35
N ARG A 73 -25.02 6.30 -2.10
CA ARG A 73 -23.68 6.51 -1.54
C ARG A 73 -23.20 5.27 -0.79
N ILE A 74 -21.89 5.19 -0.61
CA ILE A 74 -21.25 4.17 0.20
C ILE A 74 -21.08 4.72 1.62
N HIS A 75 -21.48 3.95 2.61
CA HIS A 75 -21.40 4.29 4.03
C HIS A 75 -20.52 3.26 4.73
N THR A 76 -19.30 3.65 5.05
CA THR A 76 -18.40 2.79 5.84
C THR A 76 -18.69 2.92 7.33
N SER A 77 -18.33 1.89 8.09
CA SER A 77 -18.32 1.92 9.55
C SER A 77 -16.93 2.27 10.06
N TYR A 78 -16.82 3.33 10.86
CA TYR A 78 -15.57 3.71 11.51
C TYR A 78 -15.55 3.26 12.97
N SER A 79 -14.42 2.70 13.41
CA SER A 79 -14.18 2.33 14.80
C SER A 79 -12.91 3.01 15.31
N MET A 80 -13.04 3.71 16.44
CA MET A 80 -11.91 4.34 17.13
C MET A 80 -11.19 3.41 18.10
N VAL A 81 -11.78 2.25 18.41
CA VAL A 81 -11.24 1.28 19.37
C VAL A 81 -10.86 -0.06 18.72
N GLY A 82 -10.93 -0.14 17.40
CA GLY A 82 -10.70 -1.39 16.64
C GLY A 82 -9.23 -1.77 16.45
N THR A 83 -8.28 -0.90 16.83
CA THR A 83 -6.84 -1.12 16.65
C THR A 83 -6.09 -0.99 17.97
N SER A 84 -5.04 -1.78 18.16
CA SER A 84 -4.15 -1.68 19.33
C SER A 84 -3.28 -0.41 19.33
N THR A 85 -3.16 0.24 18.18
CA THR A 85 -2.33 1.45 17.99
C THR A 85 -3.10 2.75 18.21
N GLY A 86 -4.40 2.71 18.47
CA GLY A 86 -5.26 3.89 18.57
C GLY A 86 -5.60 4.54 17.22
N ARG A 87 -5.22 3.93 16.09
CA ARG A 87 -5.61 4.41 14.77
C ARG A 87 -7.08 4.09 14.50
N LEU A 88 -7.74 4.94 13.73
CA LEU A 88 -9.07 4.68 13.21
C LEU A 88 -9.05 3.45 12.29
N SER A 89 -10.05 2.61 12.36
CA SER A 89 -10.28 1.54 11.39
C SER A 89 -11.59 1.77 10.64
N SER A 90 -11.63 1.30 9.40
CA SER A 90 -12.78 1.39 8.49
C SER A 90 -13.16 0.00 8.00
N SER A 91 -14.45 -0.35 8.07
CA SER A 91 -15.00 -1.63 7.63
C SER A 91 -16.34 -1.45 6.93
N ASP A 92 -16.71 -2.41 6.13
CA ASP A 92 -17.99 -2.56 5.46
C ASP A 92 -18.45 -1.34 4.60
N PRO A 93 -17.63 -0.90 3.63
CA PRO A 93 -16.34 -1.39 3.17
C PRO A 93 -15.15 -0.69 3.85
N ASN A 94 -13.95 -1.29 3.77
CA ASN A 94 -12.72 -0.61 4.20
C ASN A 94 -12.29 0.43 3.14
N LEU A 95 -12.44 1.71 3.45
CA LEU A 95 -12.06 2.83 2.58
C LEU A 95 -10.64 3.38 2.84
N GLN A 96 -9.93 2.88 3.87
CA GLN A 96 -8.57 3.35 4.19
C GLN A 96 -7.51 2.77 3.27
N ASN A 97 -7.81 1.69 2.54
CA ASN A 97 -6.86 0.98 1.68
C ASN A 97 -7.05 1.27 0.18
N ILE A 98 -7.76 2.34 -0.18
CA ILE A 98 -7.94 2.73 -1.58
C ILE A 98 -6.56 3.08 -2.16
N PRO A 99 -6.11 2.41 -3.23
CA PRO A 99 -4.79 2.61 -3.78
C PRO A 99 -4.62 4.03 -4.33
N ILE A 100 -3.39 4.55 -4.27
CA ILE A 100 -3.05 5.89 -4.75
C ILE A 100 -1.78 5.89 -5.62
N ARG A 101 -0.92 4.88 -5.50
CA ARG A 101 0.39 4.88 -6.14
C ARG A 101 0.35 4.51 -7.61
N THR A 102 -0.61 3.68 -8.03
CA THR A 102 -0.76 3.24 -9.42
C THR A 102 -1.79 4.11 -10.14
N ASP A 103 -1.72 4.17 -11.45
CA ASP A 103 -2.66 4.97 -12.25
C ASP A 103 -4.08 4.42 -12.18
N GLU A 104 -4.25 3.10 -12.12
CA GLU A 104 -5.55 2.46 -11.89
C GLU A 104 -6.10 2.84 -10.50
N GLY A 105 -5.25 2.90 -9.49
CA GLY A 105 -5.63 3.35 -8.14
C GLY A 105 -6.11 4.80 -8.12
N LYS A 106 -5.43 5.67 -8.85
CA LYS A 106 -5.87 7.07 -9.04
C LYS A 106 -7.23 7.15 -9.71
N LEU A 107 -7.46 6.33 -10.76
CA LEU A 107 -8.76 6.25 -11.44
C LEU A 107 -9.88 5.80 -10.49
N ILE A 108 -9.63 4.82 -9.62
CA ILE A 108 -10.62 4.41 -8.60
C ILE A 108 -10.98 5.59 -7.69
N ARG A 109 -10.01 6.42 -7.32
CA ARG A 109 -10.25 7.61 -6.48
C ARG A 109 -11.13 8.66 -7.15
N THR A 110 -11.11 8.78 -8.47
CA THR A 110 -11.97 9.72 -9.19
C THR A 110 -13.46 9.39 -9.10
N ALA A 111 -13.82 8.14 -8.73
CA ALA A 111 -15.19 7.74 -8.49
C ALA A 111 -15.78 8.27 -7.15
N PHE A 112 -14.92 8.80 -6.26
CA PHE A 112 -15.36 9.39 -5.00
C PHE A 112 -15.62 10.88 -5.18
N GLU A 113 -16.90 11.23 -5.19
CA GLU A 113 -17.37 12.58 -5.45
C GLU A 113 -18.00 13.22 -4.21
N ALA A 114 -17.85 14.53 -4.07
CA ALA A 114 -18.57 15.29 -3.07
C ALA A 114 -20.07 15.28 -3.37
N LYS A 115 -20.89 15.51 -2.35
CA LYS A 115 -22.31 15.79 -2.55
C LYS A 115 -22.44 17.11 -3.33
N GLU A 116 -23.54 17.27 -4.06
CA GLU A 116 -23.88 18.51 -4.75
C GLU A 116 -23.74 19.73 -3.82
N ASN A 117 -23.13 20.79 -4.30
CA ASN A 117 -22.77 22.00 -3.55
C ASN A 117 -21.82 21.76 -2.35
N CYS A 118 -21.07 20.67 -2.33
CA CYS A 118 -20.05 20.35 -1.34
C CYS A 118 -18.70 20.10 -2.00
N TYR A 119 -17.64 20.13 -1.19
CA TYR A 119 -16.27 19.84 -1.61
C TYR A 119 -15.71 18.68 -0.80
N LEU A 120 -14.84 17.88 -1.40
CA LEU A 120 -13.96 16.97 -0.67
C LEU A 120 -12.77 17.78 -0.19
N LEU A 121 -12.60 17.87 1.13
CA LEU A 121 -11.44 18.49 1.76
C LEU A 121 -10.51 17.38 2.27
N SER A 122 -9.25 17.41 1.86
CA SER A 122 -8.22 16.52 2.37
C SER A 122 -7.16 17.35 3.05
N MET A 123 -6.91 17.06 4.34
CA MET A 123 -5.83 17.66 5.12
C MET A 123 -5.10 16.53 5.84
N ASP A 124 -3.77 16.54 5.74
CA ASP A 124 -2.92 15.55 6.38
C ASP A 124 -1.77 16.21 7.11
N TYR A 125 -1.43 15.69 8.28
CA TYR A 125 -0.26 16.16 9.02
C TYR A 125 1.01 15.60 8.37
N SER A 126 1.89 16.49 7.92
CA SER A 126 3.16 16.09 7.35
C SER A 126 4.03 15.39 8.40
N GLN A 127 4.29 14.09 8.18
CA GLN A 127 5.23 13.27 8.97
C GLN A 127 5.00 13.32 10.49
N ILE A 128 3.75 13.32 10.93
CA ILE A 128 3.40 13.56 12.35
C ILE A 128 4.06 12.57 13.31
N GLU A 129 4.13 11.29 12.94
CA GLU A 129 4.77 10.28 13.78
C GLU A 129 6.26 10.56 13.99
N LEU A 130 6.98 10.97 12.95
CA LEU A 130 8.40 11.33 13.06
C LEU A 130 8.61 12.61 13.88
N ARG A 131 7.71 13.58 13.75
CA ARG A 131 7.74 14.81 14.57
C ARG A 131 7.52 14.51 16.05
N LEU A 132 6.56 13.61 16.35
CA LEU A 132 6.31 13.17 17.73
C LEU A 132 7.49 12.39 18.30
N ILE A 133 8.08 11.47 17.54
CA ILE A 133 9.26 10.71 17.97
C ILE A 133 10.44 11.67 18.22
N ALA A 134 10.71 12.61 17.31
CA ALA A 134 11.76 13.60 17.48
C ALA A 134 11.60 14.42 18.77
N HIS A 135 10.36 14.82 19.07
CA HIS A 135 10.03 15.57 20.28
C HIS A 135 10.17 14.71 21.55
N ILE A 136 9.62 13.51 21.58
CA ILE A 136 9.65 12.61 22.76
C ILE A 136 11.09 12.16 23.08
N ALA A 137 11.87 11.83 22.02
CA ALA A 137 13.26 11.40 22.16
C ALA A 137 14.23 12.56 22.36
N ASP A 138 13.77 13.82 22.27
CA ASP A 138 14.59 15.02 22.26
C ASP A 138 15.75 14.98 21.23
N GLU A 139 15.46 14.38 20.04
CA GLU A 139 16.46 14.22 19.00
C GLU A 139 16.70 15.55 18.27
N LYS A 140 17.76 16.24 18.68
CA LYS A 140 18.07 17.63 18.25
C LYS A 140 18.24 17.76 16.73
N SER A 141 18.81 16.77 16.06
CA SER A 141 19.04 16.82 14.62
C SER A 141 17.72 16.76 13.84
N MET A 142 16.79 15.88 14.26
CA MET A 142 15.47 15.79 13.67
C MET A 142 14.62 17.04 13.96
N ILE A 143 14.66 17.54 15.20
CA ILE A 143 13.94 18.76 15.59
C ILE A 143 14.42 19.94 14.74
N LYS A 144 15.74 20.07 14.57
CA LYS A 144 16.31 21.11 13.72
C LYS A 144 15.85 20.98 12.26
N ALA A 145 15.92 19.77 11.69
CA ALA A 145 15.49 19.52 10.33
C ALA A 145 14.01 19.89 10.10
N PHE A 146 13.14 19.53 11.04
CA PHE A 146 11.72 19.90 10.97
C PHE A 146 11.46 21.42 11.09
N ASN A 147 12.25 22.13 11.88
CA ASN A 147 12.11 23.58 12.04
C ASN A 147 12.64 24.35 10.82
N GLU A 148 13.57 23.76 10.07
CA GLU A 148 14.17 24.34 8.87
C GLU A 148 13.50 23.82 7.57
N ASP A 149 12.37 23.12 7.68
CA ASP A 149 11.62 22.50 6.56
C ASP A 149 12.49 21.58 5.68
N PHE A 150 13.53 20.97 6.26
CA PHE A 150 14.31 19.95 5.55
C PHE A 150 13.57 18.64 5.46
N ASP A 151 13.64 17.99 4.29
CA ASP A 151 13.15 16.63 4.12
C ASP A 151 14.05 15.64 4.87
N ILE A 152 13.51 15.08 5.96
CA ILE A 152 14.21 14.10 6.81
C ILE A 152 14.64 12.84 6.02
N HIS A 153 13.86 12.43 5.03
CA HIS A 153 14.22 11.27 4.22
C HIS A 153 15.47 11.54 3.38
N THR A 154 15.53 12.72 2.76
CA THR A 154 16.71 13.18 2.02
C THR A 154 17.92 13.36 2.94
N ASP A 155 17.76 13.95 4.12
CA ASP A 155 18.84 14.14 5.10
C ASP A 155 19.36 12.77 5.61
N THR A 156 18.46 11.86 5.94
CA THR A 156 18.82 10.52 6.39
C THR A 156 19.55 9.74 5.30
N ALA A 157 19.04 9.76 4.07
CA ALA A 157 19.68 9.10 2.95
C ALA A 157 21.06 9.69 2.66
N ALA A 158 21.21 11.02 2.69
CA ALA A 158 22.49 11.70 2.53
C ALA A 158 23.52 11.23 3.58
N LYS A 159 23.12 11.12 4.84
CA LYS A 159 23.96 10.61 5.94
C LYS A 159 24.32 9.15 5.79
N VAL A 160 23.32 8.29 5.48
CA VAL A 160 23.53 6.84 5.33
C VAL A 160 24.46 6.52 4.17
N PHE A 161 24.26 7.17 3.03
CA PHE A 161 25.06 6.96 1.82
C PHE A 161 26.32 7.84 1.76
N ASN A 162 26.53 8.70 2.76
CA ASN A 162 27.63 9.65 2.81
C ASN A 162 27.78 10.50 1.55
N VAL A 163 26.68 11.04 1.09
CA VAL A 163 26.57 11.92 -0.08
C VAL A 163 25.95 13.26 0.29
N SER A 164 26.15 14.30 -0.52
CA SER A 164 25.44 15.57 -0.30
C SER A 164 23.94 15.42 -0.60
N SER A 165 23.09 16.13 0.14
CA SER A 165 21.63 16.09 0.00
C SER A 165 21.16 16.36 -1.46
N ASN A 166 21.89 17.18 -2.21
CA ASN A 166 21.60 17.46 -3.61
C ASN A 166 21.80 16.29 -4.57
N LYS A 167 22.38 15.19 -4.09
CA LYS A 167 22.61 13.96 -4.87
C LYS A 167 21.64 12.84 -4.50
N VAL A 168 20.75 13.11 -3.55
CA VAL A 168 19.64 12.21 -3.18
C VAL A 168 18.44 12.63 -4.02
N SER A 169 18.03 11.77 -4.93
CA SER A 169 16.85 11.96 -5.80
C SER A 169 15.76 10.95 -5.49
#